data_0c8357c43a641c925aee63d7743c3d5c
#
_entry.id   0c8357c43a641c925aee63d7743c3d5c
#
_cell.length_a   1.000
_cell.length_b   1.000
_cell.length_c   1.000
_cell.angle_alpha   90.00
_cell.angle_beta   90.00
_cell.angle_gamma   90.00
#
_symmetry.space_group_name_H-M   'P 1'
#
loop_
_entity.id
_entity.type
_entity.pdbx_description
1 polymer ?
#
loop_
_entity_poly.entity_id
_entity_poly.type
_entity_poly.pdbx_seq_one_letter_code
_entity_poly.pdbx_strand_id
1 'polypeptide(L)'
;MSTPHTPLAERLRPRQLSEVIGQQHILGAGMALRVAFDSGQPHSCILWGPPGVGKTTIARLMARAFDAQFIAISAVLGGVKDIREAVEQAQQARSGLQAQHTIVFVDEVHRFNKSQQDAFLPHVESGLFTFIGATTENPSFEVNSALLSRAAVYVLQPLST
;
A
#
# COMPACT_ATOMS: atom_id res chain seq x y z
N MET A 1 -19.48 22.25 -4.22
CA MET A 1 -18.97 22.07 -4.75
C MET A 1 -18.07 22.12 -4.80
N SER A 2 -17.80 21.97 -4.95
CA SER A 2 -16.89 21.92 -5.11
C SER A 2 -16.35 22.52 -5.76
N THR A 3 -15.84 22.94 -5.77
CA THR A 3 -15.34 23.53 -6.50
C THR A 3 -14.52 23.06 -7.05
N PRO A 4 -14.47 23.11 -7.68
CA PRO A 4 -13.90 22.44 -8.47
C PRO A 4 -12.67 22.85 -8.91
N HIS A 5 -12.03 23.07 -8.92
CA HIS A 5 -10.94 23.42 -9.47
C HIS A 5 -10.00 22.91 -8.92
N THR A 6 -9.39 22.96 -9.04
CA THR A 6 -8.38 22.56 -8.83
C THR A 6 -8.05 22.30 -7.89
N PRO A 7 -7.49 22.58 -7.39
CA PRO A 7 -7.16 21.68 -6.43
C PRO A 7 -8.34 20.88 -6.13
N LEU A 8 -9.01 20.58 -7.05
CA LEU A 8 -10.08 19.62 -6.94
C LEU A 8 -9.52 18.29 -6.45
N ALA A 9 -8.40 17.86 -6.99
CA ALA A 9 -7.80 16.59 -6.56
C ALA A 9 -7.41 16.63 -5.11
N GLU A 10 -6.88 17.74 -4.66
CA GLU A 10 -6.51 17.91 -3.28
C GLU A 10 -7.71 17.92 -2.36
N ARG A 11 -8.75 18.57 -2.77
CA ARG A 11 -9.96 18.64 -1.98
C ARG A 11 -10.65 17.29 -1.88
N LEU A 12 -10.60 16.53 -2.97
CA LEU A 12 -11.26 15.23 -3.00
C LEU A 12 -10.52 14.17 -2.20
N ARG A 13 -9.21 14.33 -2.05
CA ARG A 13 -8.43 13.33 -1.33
C ARG A 13 -8.99 13.05 0.07
N PRO A 14 -9.15 14.04 0.95
CA PRO A 14 -9.68 13.76 2.28
C PRO A 14 -11.10 13.22 2.23
N ARG A 15 -11.89 13.71 1.28
CA ARG A 15 -13.25 13.22 1.17
C ARG A 15 -13.28 11.75 0.76
N GLN A 16 -12.42 11.38 -0.17
CA GLN A 16 -12.38 9.99 -0.61
C GLN A 16 -11.97 9.07 0.53
N LEU A 17 -11.01 9.50 1.34
CA LEU A 17 -10.59 8.71 2.48
C LEU A 17 -11.72 8.57 3.49
N SER A 18 -12.43 9.65 3.75
CA SER A 18 -13.56 9.62 4.67
C SER A 18 -14.65 8.69 4.15
N GLU A 19 -14.92 8.75 2.87
CA GLU A 19 -15.93 7.89 2.26
C GLU A 19 -15.58 6.41 2.37
N VAL A 20 -14.33 6.08 2.11
CA VAL A 20 -13.89 4.69 2.22
C VAL A 20 -14.05 4.20 3.64
N ILE A 21 -13.60 4.98 4.61
CA ILE A 21 -13.70 4.59 6.01
C ILE A 21 -15.16 4.49 6.44
N GLY A 22 -15.97 5.50 6.08
CA GLY A 22 -17.36 5.53 6.51
C GLY A 22 -18.22 4.46 5.87
N GLN A 23 -18.02 4.24 4.57
CA GLN A 23 -18.88 3.33 3.83
C GLN A 23 -18.53 1.87 4.05
N GLN A 24 -17.27 1.58 4.27
CA GLN A 24 -16.84 0.20 4.37
C GLN A 24 -16.50 -0.24 5.78
N HIS A 25 -16.55 0.67 6.73
CA HIS A 25 -16.21 0.33 8.13
C HIS A 25 -14.93 -0.49 8.20
N ILE A 26 -13.90 -0.01 7.50
CA ILE A 26 -12.64 -0.73 7.42
C ILE A 26 -11.81 -0.30 8.62
N LEU A 27 -11.71 -1.19 9.60
CA LEU A 27 -11.05 -0.86 10.85
C LEU A 27 -9.57 -0.60 10.68
N GLY A 28 -8.82 -1.56 10.22
CA GLY A 28 -7.38 -1.41 10.10
C GLY A 28 -6.97 -0.38 9.08
N ALA A 29 -7.70 -0.31 7.97
CA ALA A 29 -7.36 0.61 6.90
C ALA A 29 -7.55 2.06 7.32
N GLY A 30 -8.59 2.33 8.09
CA GLY A 30 -8.80 3.69 8.61
C GLY A 30 -7.63 4.12 9.47
N MET A 31 -7.13 3.23 10.31
CA MET A 31 -5.97 3.51 11.13
C MET A 31 -4.72 3.71 10.30
N ALA A 32 -4.50 2.85 9.31
CA ALA A 32 -3.33 2.95 8.45
C ALA A 32 -3.26 4.30 7.76
N LEU A 33 -4.38 4.72 7.19
CA LEU A 33 -4.46 6.00 6.49
C LEU A 33 -4.26 7.16 7.45
N ARG A 34 -4.85 7.07 8.63
CA ARG A 34 -4.75 8.13 9.62
C ARG A 34 -3.32 8.28 10.13
N VAL A 35 -2.67 7.16 10.42
CA VAL A 35 -1.28 7.19 10.87
C VAL A 35 -0.39 7.79 9.79
N ALA A 36 -0.61 7.40 8.54
CA ALA A 36 0.16 7.94 7.43
C ALA A 36 -0.02 9.44 7.30
N PHE A 37 -1.26 9.92 7.38
CA PHE A 37 -1.52 11.36 7.30
C PHE A 37 -0.91 12.11 8.47
N ASP A 38 -1.05 11.56 9.68
CA ASP A 38 -0.55 12.22 10.87
C ASP A 38 0.97 12.32 10.87
N SER A 39 1.63 11.30 10.34
CA SER A 39 3.09 11.28 10.30
C SER A 39 3.65 12.04 9.09
N GLY A 40 2.82 12.35 8.12
CA GLY A 40 3.24 13.02 6.90
C GLY A 40 3.93 12.12 5.90
N GLN A 41 3.96 10.82 6.15
CA GLN A 41 4.58 9.85 5.24
C GLN A 41 3.81 8.55 5.27
N PRO A 42 3.76 7.84 4.12
CA PRO A 42 3.19 6.50 4.13
C PRO A 42 4.10 5.55 4.89
N HIS A 43 3.52 4.50 5.43
CA HIS A 43 4.29 3.46 6.11
C HIS A 43 3.93 2.11 5.53
N SER A 44 4.87 1.17 5.60
CA SER A 44 4.66 -0.18 5.08
C SER A 44 3.63 -0.91 5.92
N CYS A 45 2.77 -1.66 5.25
CA CYS A 45 1.71 -2.39 5.95
C CYS A 45 1.23 -3.58 5.13
N ILE A 46 0.52 -4.46 5.82
CA ILE A 46 -0.17 -5.59 5.19
C ILE A 46 -1.65 -5.38 5.41
N LEU A 47 -2.43 -5.42 4.34
CA LEU A 47 -3.87 -5.29 4.39
C LEU A 47 -4.47 -6.69 4.28
N TRP A 48 -5.08 -7.16 5.35
CA TRP A 48 -5.61 -8.51 5.42
C TRP A 48 -7.13 -8.46 5.47
N GLY A 49 -7.77 -9.11 4.52
CA GLY A 49 -9.22 -9.16 4.49
C GLY A 49 -9.73 -9.91 3.29
N PRO A 50 -11.02 -10.19 3.25
CA PRO A 50 -11.60 -10.92 2.13
C PRO A 50 -11.55 -10.12 0.83
N PRO A 51 -11.75 -10.77 -0.30
CA PRO A 51 -11.80 -10.05 -1.58
C PRO A 51 -12.91 -9.01 -1.56
N GLY A 52 -12.69 -7.91 -2.28
CA GLY A 52 -13.72 -6.91 -2.45
C GLY A 52 -13.85 -5.90 -1.33
N VAL A 53 -12.91 -5.87 -0.38
CA VAL A 53 -12.98 -4.87 0.69
C VAL A 53 -12.21 -3.60 0.37
N GLY A 54 -11.65 -3.49 -0.85
CA GLY A 54 -11.03 -2.24 -1.28
C GLY A 54 -9.56 -2.10 -0.95
N LYS A 55 -8.83 -3.20 -0.82
CA LYS A 55 -7.41 -3.15 -0.49
C LYS A 55 -6.61 -2.35 -1.53
N THR A 56 -6.88 -2.59 -2.81
CA THR A 56 -6.21 -1.85 -3.87
C THR A 56 -6.57 -0.38 -3.82
N THR A 57 -7.84 -0.09 -3.57
CA THR A 57 -8.31 1.29 -3.48
C THR A 57 -7.60 2.05 -2.37
N ILE A 58 -7.43 1.41 -1.22
CA ILE A 58 -6.75 2.03 -0.09
C ILE A 58 -5.30 2.34 -0.45
N ALA A 59 -4.62 1.40 -1.10
CA ALA A 59 -3.23 1.62 -1.50
C ALA A 59 -3.12 2.76 -2.51
N ARG A 60 -4.04 2.84 -3.46
CA ARG A 60 -4.05 3.93 -4.43
C ARG A 60 -4.34 5.28 -3.80
N LEU A 61 -5.24 5.31 -2.83
CA LEU A 61 -5.54 6.54 -2.11
C LEU A 61 -4.32 7.02 -1.33
N MET A 62 -3.60 6.09 -0.73
CA MET A 62 -2.38 6.44 -0.01
C MET A 62 -1.33 7.02 -0.96
N ALA A 63 -1.16 6.40 -2.12
CA ALA A 63 -0.21 6.91 -3.11
C ALA A 63 -0.59 8.31 -3.57
N ARG A 64 -1.88 8.52 -3.83
CA ARG A 64 -2.37 9.82 -4.27
C ARG A 64 -2.20 10.87 -3.19
N ALA A 65 -2.48 10.49 -1.95
CA ALA A 65 -2.40 11.43 -0.82
C ALA A 65 -0.99 11.96 -0.62
N PHE A 66 0.02 11.16 -0.90
CA PHE A 66 1.41 11.56 -0.71
C PHE A 66 2.13 11.85 -2.03
N ASP A 67 1.37 11.92 -3.12
CA ASP A 67 1.92 12.20 -4.44
C ASP A 67 3.05 11.23 -4.77
N ALA A 68 2.83 9.97 -4.45
CA ALA A 68 3.82 8.93 -4.64
C ALA A 68 3.54 8.15 -5.92
N GLN A 69 4.62 7.63 -6.53
CA GLN A 69 4.49 6.71 -7.64
C GLN A 69 3.87 5.42 -7.13
N PHE A 70 2.91 4.88 -7.87
CA PHE A 70 2.23 3.65 -7.48
C PHE A 70 2.61 2.53 -8.44
N ILE A 71 3.17 1.45 -7.90
CA ILE A 71 3.53 0.27 -8.69
C ILE A 71 2.78 -0.92 -8.12
N ALA A 72 1.99 -1.57 -8.96
CA ALA A 72 1.21 -2.74 -8.54
C ALA A 72 1.86 -4.01 -9.08
N ILE A 73 2.04 -4.99 -8.22
CA ILE A 73 2.57 -6.30 -8.57
C ILE A 73 1.57 -7.35 -8.13
N SER A 74 1.28 -8.31 -9.01
CA SER A 74 0.46 -9.46 -8.64
C SER A 74 1.38 -10.61 -8.28
N ALA A 75 1.23 -11.15 -7.08
CA ALA A 75 2.03 -12.30 -6.67
C ALA A 75 1.59 -13.57 -7.40
N VAL A 76 0.38 -13.58 -7.95
CA VAL A 76 -0.11 -14.71 -8.73
C VAL A 76 0.51 -14.73 -10.12
N LEU A 77 0.60 -13.57 -10.77
CA LEU A 77 1.05 -13.47 -12.14
C LEU A 77 2.51 -13.05 -12.26
N GLY A 78 3.06 -12.41 -11.22
CA GLY A 78 4.39 -11.86 -11.28
C GLY A 78 5.43 -12.72 -10.59
N GLY A 79 6.65 -12.20 -10.55
CA GLY A 79 7.76 -12.89 -9.92
C GLY A 79 8.92 -11.95 -9.66
N VAL A 80 10.12 -12.52 -9.52
CA VAL A 80 11.31 -11.75 -9.16
C VAL A 80 11.58 -10.63 -10.17
N LYS A 81 11.25 -10.86 -11.44
CA LYS A 81 11.44 -9.84 -12.46
C LYS A 81 10.64 -8.57 -12.14
N ASP A 82 9.40 -8.74 -11.69
CA ASP A 82 8.55 -7.61 -11.37
C ASP A 82 9.07 -6.85 -10.16
N ILE A 83 9.61 -7.59 -9.19
CA ILE A 83 10.22 -6.98 -8.02
C ILE A 83 11.43 -6.14 -8.45
N ARG A 84 12.26 -6.69 -9.32
CA ARG A 84 13.44 -6.00 -9.82
C ARG A 84 13.08 -4.73 -10.58
N GLU A 85 12.04 -4.81 -11.41
CA GLU A 85 11.58 -3.65 -12.16
C GLU A 85 11.05 -2.56 -11.23
N ALA A 86 10.34 -2.97 -10.19
CA ALA A 86 9.82 -2.02 -9.21
C ALA A 86 10.97 -1.29 -8.50
N VAL A 87 12.03 -2.03 -8.17
CA VAL A 87 13.20 -1.45 -7.53
C VAL A 87 13.84 -0.40 -8.46
N GLU A 88 13.99 -0.74 -9.73
CA GLU A 88 14.57 0.20 -10.69
C GLU A 88 13.73 1.45 -10.83
N GLN A 89 12.41 1.28 -10.93
CA GLN A 89 11.52 2.43 -11.08
C GLN A 89 11.54 3.30 -9.84
N ALA A 90 11.61 2.69 -8.66
CA ALA A 90 11.68 3.44 -7.41
C ALA A 90 12.97 4.23 -7.32
N GLN A 91 14.08 3.64 -7.75
CA GLN A 91 15.37 4.31 -7.75
C GLN A 91 15.36 5.50 -8.71
N GLN A 92 14.78 5.33 -9.89
CA GLN A 92 14.67 6.42 -10.86
C GLN A 92 13.79 7.55 -10.35
N ALA A 93 12.69 7.22 -9.73
CA ALA A 93 11.80 8.24 -9.19
C ALA A 93 12.46 9.03 -8.07
N ARG A 94 13.26 8.35 -7.26
CA ARG A 94 13.94 8.97 -6.13
C ARG A 94 15.06 9.90 -6.56
N SER A 95 15.75 9.54 -7.65
CA SER A 95 16.91 10.32 -8.12
C SER A 95 16.56 11.32 -9.20
N GLY A 96 15.29 11.44 -9.57
CA GLY A 96 14.88 12.42 -10.58
C GLY A 96 14.93 13.84 -10.08
N LEU A 97 14.67 14.78 -10.99
CA LEU A 97 14.67 16.19 -10.65
C LEU A 97 13.70 16.53 -9.55
N GLN A 98 12.54 15.86 -9.58
CA GLN A 98 11.58 15.99 -8.51
C GLN A 98 11.52 14.65 -7.83
N ALA A 99 12.35 14.46 -6.82
CA ALA A 99 12.41 13.20 -6.11
C ALA A 99 11.03 12.80 -5.64
N GLN A 100 10.57 11.64 -6.07
CA GLN A 100 9.23 11.15 -5.78
C GLN A 100 9.31 9.87 -4.99
N HIS A 101 8.49 9.77 -3.96
CA HIS A 101 8.39 8.55 -3.18
C HIS A 101 7.63 7.49 -3.99
N THR A 102 7.86 6.23 -3.69
CA THR A 102 7.21 5.13 -4.39
C THR A 102 6.49 4.23 -3.40
N ILE A 103 5.28 3.84 -3.76
CA ILE A 103 4.53 2.82 -3.03
C ILE A 103 4.45 1.60 -3.93
N VAL A 104 4.89 0.45 -3.43
CA VAL A 104 4.78 -0.82 -4.13
C VAL A 104 3.67 -1.63 -3.49
N PHE A 105 2.62 -1.87 -4.24
CA PHE A 105 1.48 -2.65 -3.79
C PHE A 105 1.58 -4.06 -4.34
N VAL A 106 1.55 -5.06 -3.46
CA VAL A 106 1.66 -6.46 -3.86
C VAL A 106 0.35 -7.16 -3.54
N ASP A 107 -0.40 -7.49 -4.58
CA ASP A 107 -1.68 -8.18 -4.42
C ASP A 107 -1.43 -9.66 -4.19
N GLU A 108 -2.13 -10.22 -3.22
CA GLU A 108 -2.02 -11.62 -2.82
C GLU A 108 -0.58 -11.99 -2.47
N VAL A 109 0.03 -11.19 -1.61
CA VAL A 109 1.44 -11.34 -1.24
C VAL A 109 1.76 -12.73 -0.70
N HIS A 110 0.78 -13.42 -0.14
CA HIS A 110 0.95 -14.77 0.38
C HIS A 110 1.27 -15.80 -0.71
N ARG A 111 1.04 -15.44 -1.97
CA ARG A 111 1.34 -16.34 -3.10
C ARG A 111 2.80 -16.28 -3.51
N PHE A 112 3.55 -15.28 -3.08
CA PHE A 112 4.98 -15.27 -3.24
C PHE A 112 5.62 -16.27 -2.28
N ASN A 113 6.65 -16.98 -2.74
CA ASN A 113 7.38 -17.87 -1.86
C ASN A 113 8.29 -17.05 -0.93
N LYS A 114 8.94 -17.74 -0.01
CA LYS A 114 9.75 -17.08 1.01
C LYS A 114 10.86 -16.24 0.39
N SER A 115 11.53 -16.79 -0.61
CA SER A 115 12.62 -16.10 -1.27
C SER A 115 12.16 -14.82 -1.96
N GLN A 116 10.99 -14.88 -2.59
CA GLN A 116 10.43 -13.71 -3.27
C GLN A 116 10.02 -12.64 -2.26
N GLN A 117 9.45 -13.05 -1.15
CA GLN A 117 9.11 -12.10 -0.10
C GLN A 117 10.36 -11.45 0.48
N ASP A 118 11.41 -12.23 0.68
CA ASP A 118 12.67 -11.71 1.20
C ASP A 118 13.32 -10.70 0.26
N ALA A 119 13.02 -10.79 -1.02
CA ALA A 119 13.58 -9.87 -2.01
C ALA A 119 13.12 -8.43 -1.79
N PHE A 120 12.02 -8.22 -1.09
CA PHE A 120 11.56 -6.87 -0.76
C PHE A 120 12.29 -6.26 0.43
N LEU A 121 12.83 -7.09 1.33
CA LEU A 121 13.34 -6.63 2.61
C LEU A 121 14.39 -5.53 2.54
N PRO A 122 15.45 -5.66 1.73
CA PRO A 122 16.48 -4.59 1.73
C PRO A 122 15.91 -3.26 1.32
N HIS A 123 14.93 -3.26 0.44
CA HIS A 123 14.36 -2.03 -0.11
C HIS A 123 13.35 -1.40 0.83
N VAL A 124 12.67 -2.24 1.61
CA VAL A 124 11.77 -1.75 2.65
C VAL A 124 12.59 -1.17 3.80
N GLU A 125 13.66 -1.86 4.18
CA GLU A 125 14.53 -1.42 5.27
C GLU A 125 15.25 -0.13 4.95
N SER A 126 15.67 0.03 3.70
CA SER A 126 16.37 1.25 3.29
C SER A 126 15.43 2.42 3.04
N GLY A 127 14.13 2.16 2.99
CA GLY A 127 13.17 3.20 2.70
C GLY A 127 13.09 3.58 1.23
N LEU A 128 13.61 2.73 0.34
CA LEU A 128 13.54 2.99 -1.09
C LEU A 128 12.09 3.12 -1.55
N PHE A 129 11.22 2.25 -1.04
CA PHE A 129 9.80 2.36 -1.30
C PHE A 129 9.02 1.90 -0.07
N THR A 130 7.75 2.29 -0.04
CA THR A 130 6.81 1.82 0.98
C THR A 130 6.11 0.59 0.43
N PHE A 131 6.09 -0.47 1.22
CA PHE A 131 5.52 -1.74 0.82
C PHE A 131 4.12 -1.88 1.38
N ILE A 132 3.15 -2.17 0.51
CA ILE A 132 1.78 -2.46 0.94
C ILE A 132 1.42 -3.81 0.36
N GLY A 133 1.32 -4.81 1.22
CA GLY A 133 0.90 -6.15 0.80
C GLY A 133 -0.58 -6.33 1.06
N ALA A 134 -1.25 -7.01 0.15
CA ALA A 134 -2.66 -7.36 0.31
C ALA A 134 -2.77 -8.87 0.34
N THR A 135 -3.58 -9.40 1.24
CA THR A 135 -3.75 -10.83 1.36
C THR A 135 -5.13 -11.18 1.88
N THR A 136 -5.65 -12.32 1.42
CA THR A 136 -6.87 -12.89 1.97
C THR A 136 -6.56 -13.94 3.05
N GLU A 137 -5.27 -14.28 3.21
CA GLU A 137 -4.82 -15.29 4.16
C GLU A 137 -4.20 -14.67 5.38
N ASN A 138 -4.20 -15.38 6.48
CA ASN A 138 -3.62 -14.88 7.72
C ASN A 138 -2.12 -14.63 7.54
N PRO A 139 -1.67 -13.38 7.61
CA PRO A 139 -0.26 -13.08 7.35
C PRO A 139 0.70 -13.74 8.33
N SER A 140 0.27 -14.05 9.55
CA SER A 140 1.17 -14.68 10.51
C SER A 140 1.62 -16.05 10.04
N PHE A 141 0.88 -16.69 9.13
CA PHE A 141 1.28 -17.99 8.62
C PHE A 141 1.91 -17.91 7.23
N GLU A 142 1.54 -16.90 6.46
CA GLU A 142 1.85 -16.87 5.04
C GLU A 142 2.87 -15.80 4.65
N VAL A 143 3.16 -14.87 5.52
CA VAL A 143 4.11 -13.80 5.25
C VAL A 143 5.33 -13.99 6.15
N ASN A 144 6.53 -13.79 5.59
CA ASN A 144 7.76 -13.95 6.33
C ASN A 144 7.79 -13.06 7.56
N SER A 145 8.29 -13.61 8.66
CA SER A 145 8.35 -12.87 9.92
C SER A 145 9.21 -11.62 9.82
N ALA A 146 10.28 -11.66 9.02
CA ALA A 146 11.14 -10.51 8.84
C ALA A 146 10.38 -9.37 8.15
N LEU A 147 9.56 -9.69 7.17
CA LEU A 147 8.75 -8.70 6.48
C LEU A 147 7.64 -8.18 7.40
N LEU A 148 7.03 -9.07 8.18
CA LEU A 148 6.00 -8.67 9.14
C LEU A 148 6.53 -7.71 10.19
N SER A 149 7.78 -7.87 10.60
CA SER A 149 8.36 -7.00 11.62
C SER A 149 8.61 -5.58 11.09
N ARG A 150 8.59 -5.41 9.76
CA ARG A 150 8.80 -4.11 9.12
C ARG A 150 7.50 -3.46 8.67
N ALA A 151 6.37 -4.11 8.90
CA ALA A 151 5.09 -3.64 8.38
C ALA A 151 4.01 -3.83 9.43
N ALA A 152 3.09 -2.88 9.49
CA ALA A 152 1.93 -3.02 10.36
C ALA A 152 0.89 -3.89 9.66
N VAL A 153 0.15 -4.70 10.41
CA VAL A 153 -0.90 -5.53 9.85
C VAL A 153 -2.25 -4.92 10.22
N TYR A 154 -3.06 -4.69 9.22
CA TYR A 154 -4.40 -4.12 9.40
C TYR A 154 -5.44 -5.08 8.88
N VAL A 155 -6.39 -5.41 9.73
CA VAL A 155 -7.48 -6.31 9.37
C VAL A 155 -8.61 -5.49 8.78
N LEU A 156 -9.04 -5.86 7.59
CA LEU A 156 -10.12 -5.19 6.89
C LEU A 156 -11.36 -6.06 6.94
N GLN A 157 -12.47 -5.46 7.28
CA GLN A 157 -13.73 -6.18 7.33
C GLN A 157 -14.75 -5.44 6.48
N PRO A 158 -15.57 -6.17 5.73
CA PRO A 158 -16.62 -5.50 4.97
C PRO A 158 -17.62 -4.88 5.91
N LEU A 159 -18.33 -3.88 5.41
CA LEU A 159 -19.41 -3.26 6.15
C LEU A 159 -20.44 -4.31 6.49
N SER A 160 -20.72 -4.44 7.75
CA SER A 160 -21.72 -5.38 8.23
C SER A 160 -23.10 -4.75 8.05
N THR A 161 -24.03 -5.51 7.56
CA THR A 161 -25.41 -5.02 7.39
C THR A 161 -26.30 -5.44 8.53
#